data_699634f3caed20590b798f9bdf283778
#
_entry.id   699634f3caed20590b798f9bdf283778
#
_cell.length_a   1.000
_cell.length_b   1.000
_cell.length_c   1.000
_cell.angle_alpha   90.00
_cell.angle_beta   90.00
_cell.angle_gamma   90.00
#
_symmetry.space_group_name_H-M   'P 1'
#
loop_
_entity.id
_entity.type
_entity.pdbx_description
1 polymer ?
#
loop_
_entity_poly.entity_id
_entity_poly.type
_entity_poly.pdbx_seq_one_letter_code
_entity_poly.pdbx_strand_id
1 'polypeptide(L)'
;RLGRMLLAGSEQGSLEELLTICAGLSIQDPRERPADAQQAADEAHRKLADEKSDFLSYVKLWNWYEKANAEKESNRKLEAELHRRYLSVRRLREWRDVRRQLVQLTDELGWRRNTSPATFEQVHRALLTGLLGNIGSKAVESDFRVPPYLGARGIKFWIWPGSARAKKAGRWILAAEIVETSRMFARCVAD
;
A
#
# COMPACT_ATOMS: atom_id res chain seq x y z
N ARG A 1 -15.62 1.94 4.78
CA ARG A 1 -14.48 1.05 4.47
C ARG A 1 -13.27 1.36 5.35
N LEU A 2 -12.73 2.58 5.32
CA LEU A 2 -11.55 2.96 6.13
C LEU A 2 -11.80 2.80 7.64
N GLY A 3 -12.91 3.29 8.16
CA GLY A 3 -13.24 3.18 9.58
C GLY A 3 -13.28 1.73 10.08
N ARG A 4 -13.77 0.81 9.27
CA ARG A 4 -13.79 -0.62 9.61
C ARG A 4 -12.39 -1.22 9.70
N MET A 5 -11.51 -0.87 8.75
CA MET A 5 -10.11 -1.32 8.77
C MET A 5 -9.35 -0.75 9.98
N LEU A 6 -9.54 0.52 10.31
CA LEU A 6 -8.91 1.15 11.47
C LEU A 6 -9.41 0.54 12.79
N LEU A 7 -10.72 0.31 12.92
CA LEU A 7 -11.28 -0.37 14.10
C LEU A 7 -10.69 -1.77 14.26
N ALA A 8 -10.65 -2.55 13.20
CA ALA A 8 -10.04 -3.87 13.21
C ALA A 8 -8.54 -3.82 13.53
N GLY A 9 -7.82 -2.80 13.06
CA GLY A 9 -6.44 -2.54 13.43
C GLY A 9 -6.26 -2.32 14.92
N SER A 10 -7.15 -1.55 15.55
CA SER A 10 -7.17 -1.36 17.00
C SER A 10 -7.40 -2.69 17.75
N GLU A 11 -8.33 -3.49 17.29
CA GLU A 11 -8.66 -4.79 17.89
C GLU A 11 -7.56 -5.85 17.69
N GLN A 12 -6.88 -5.82 16.54
CA GLN A 12 -5.82 -6.79 16.16
C GLN A 12 -4.41 -6.39 16.63
N GLY A 13 -4.25 -5.23 17.25
CA GLY A 13 -2.92 -4.73 17.65
C GLY A 13 -2.06 -4.23 16.48
N SER A 14 -2.67 -3.72 15.42
CA SER A 14 -2.00 -3.22 14.21
C SER A 14 -2.44 -1.80 13.82
N LEU A 15 -3.00 -1.03 14.74
CA LEU A 15 -3.55 0.31 14.42
C LEU A 15 -2.48 1.25 13.86
N GLU A 16 -1.24 1.19 14.35
CA GLU A 16 -0.14 2.03 13.86
C GLU A 16 0.11 1.82 12.37
N GLU A 17 0.19 0.56 11.93
CA GLU A 17 0.36 0.21 10.51
C GLU A 17 -0.89 0.56 9.69
N LEU A 18 -2.09 0.31 10.22
CA LEU A 18 -3.34 0.63 9.54
C LEU A 18 -3.53 2.13 9.34
N LEU A 19 -3.14 2.96 10.29
CA LEU A 19 -3.14 4.43 10.14
C LEU A 19 -2.27 4.86 8.95
N THR A 20 -1.08 4.31 8.85
CA THR A 20 -0.14 4.57 7.76
C THR A 20 -0.70 4.10 6.42
N ILE A 21 -1.17 2.87 6.33
CA ILE A 21 -1.69 2.27 5.10
C ILE A 21 -2.97 2.99 4.64
N CYS A 22 -3.92 3.20 5.53
CA CYS A 22 -5.19 3.87 5.19
C CYS A 22 -4.97 5.30 4.72
N ALA A 23 -4.06 6.04 5.34
CA ALA A 23 -3.68 7.37 4.88
C ALA A 23 -3.03 7.33 3.50
N GLY A 24 -2.12 6.39 3.28
CA GLY A 24 -1.45 6.21 1.98
C GLY A 24 -2.41 5.83 0.86
N LEU A 25 -3.40 5.00 1.14
CA LEU A 25 -4.45 4.62 0.18
C LEU A 25 -5.45 5.75 -0.10
N SER A 26 -5.49 6.78 0.73
CA SER A 26 -6.42 7.92 0.60
C SER A 26 -5.87 9.05 -0.25
N ILE A 27 -4.60 9.01 -0.60
CA ILE A 27 -3.91 10.01 -1.42
C ILE A 27 -3.47 9.38 -2.74
N GLN A 28 -3.04 10.22 -3.69
CA GLN A 28 -2.36 9.72 -4.88
C GLN A 28 -1.02 9.10 -4.48
N ASP A 29 -0.67 7.95 -5.08
CA ASP A 29 0.57 7.24 -4.78
C ASP A 29 1.77 8.19 -4.80
N PRO A 30 2.57 8.28 -3.72
CA PRO A 30 3.73 9.17 -3.67
C PRO A 30 4.87 8.73 -4.58
N ARG A 31 4.86 7.50 -5.07
CA ARG A 31 5.85 6.98 -6.01
C ARG A 31 5.52 7.46 -7.41
N GLU A 32 6.44 8.20 -8.02
CA GLU A 32 6.34 8.67 -9.38
C GLU A 32 7.04 7.70 -10.33
N ARG A 33 6.46 7.50 -11.52
CA ARG A 33 7.00 6.60 -12.53
C ARG A 33 6.98 7.30 -13.89
N PRO A 34 7.91 8.26 -14.13
CA PRO A 34 7.97 8.99 -15.38
C PRO A 34 8.18 8.06 -16.58
N ALA A 35 7.56 8.38 -17.71
CA ALA A 35 7.60 7.53 -18.90
C ALA A 35 9.03 7.33 -19.44
N ASP A 36 9.88 8.34 -19.27
CA ASP A 36 11.29 8.36 -19.71
C ASP A 36 12.26 7.75 -18.70
N ALA A 37 11.81 7.42 -17.48
CA ALA A 37 12.65 6.90 -16.41
C ALA A 37 12.02 5.71 -15.63
N GLN A 38 11.17 4.94 -16.26
CA GLN A 38 10.40 3.87 -15.60
C GLN A 38 11.28 2.85 -14.90
N GLN A 39 12.33 2.39 -15.55
CA GLN A 39 13.23 1.39 -14.97
C GLN A 39 13.98 1.94 -13.74
N ALA A 40 14.50 3.15 -13.83
CA ALA A 40 15.20 3.79 -12.70
C ALA A 40 14.26 4.03 -11.51
N ALA A 41 13.02 4.45 -11.78
CA ALA A 41 12.00 4.61 -10.75
C ALA A 41 11.65 3.27 -10.09
N ASP A 42 11.43 2.22 -10.88
CA ASP A 42 11.14 0.88 -10.37
C ASP A 42 12.27 0.33 -9.50
N GLU A 43 13.52 0.54 -9.89
CA GLU A 43 14.70 0.14 -9.10
C GLU A 43 14.79 0.91 -7.78
N ALA A 44 14.54 2.20 -7.81
CA ALA A 44 14.53 3.03 -6.59
C ALA A 44 13.41 2.61 -5.63
N HIS A 45 12.21 2.37 -6.13
CA HIS A 45 11.06 1.96 -5.31
C HIS A 45 11.20 0.55 -4.74
N ARG A 46 11.84 -0.36 -5.48
CA ARG A 46 12.08 -1.74 -5.03
C ARG A 46 12.87 -1.81 -3.73
N LYS A 47 13.78 -0.88 -3.49
CA LYS A 47 14.59 -0.81 -2.27
C LYS A 47 13.75 -0.57 -1.01
N LEU A 48 12.57 0.00 -1.15
CA LEU A 48 11.62 0.30 -0.08
C LEU A 48 10.35 -0.54 -0.17
N ALA A 49 10.32 -1.54 -1.05
CA ALA A 49 9.18 -2.43 -1.21
C ALA A 49 9.26 -3.63 -0.26
N ASP A 50 8.09 -4.13 0.14
CA ASP A 50 7.93 -5.43 0.77
C ASP A 50 7.68 -6.49 -0.32
N GLU A 51 8.32 -7.65 -0.22
CA GLU A 51 8.20 -8.70 -1.22
C GLU A 51 6.87 -9.43 -1.18
N LYS A 52 6.17 -9.41 -0.06
CA LYS A 52 4.93 -10.16 0.16
C LYS A 52 3.67 -9.32 0.10
N SER A 53 3.80 -8.01 0.31
CA SER A 53 2.64 -7.14 0.43
C SER A 53 2.94 -5.71 -0.01
N ASP A 54 2.16 -5.24 -0.98
CA ASP A 54 2.20 -3.83 -1.38
C ASP A 54 1.67 -2.91 -0.26
N PHE A 55 0.81 -3.41 0.63
CA PHE A 55 0.37 -2.67 1.80
C PHE A 55 1.52 -2.42 2.77
N LEU A 56 2.35 -3.42 3.02
CA LEU A 56 3.55 -3.28 3.86
C LEU A 56 4.63 -2.43 3.18
N SER A 57 4.63 -2.33 1.86
CA SER A 57 5.49 -1.37 1.15
C SER A 57 5.17 0.07 1.54
N TYR A 58 3.91 0.41 1.79
CA TYR A 58 3.54 1.72 2.35
C TYR A 58 4.15 1.94 3.72
N VAL A 59 4.13 0.94 4.59
CA VAL A 59 4.73 1.04 5.94
C VAL A 59 6.23 1.23 5.85
N LYS A 60 6.93 0.47 5.00
CA LYS A 60 8.38 0.62 4.79
C LYS A 60 8.74 2.00 4.26
N LEU A 61 8.03 2.48 3.26
CA LEU A 61 8.24 3.81 2.68
C LEU A 61 8.00 4.90 3.71
N TRP A 62 6.92 4.80 4.48
CA TRP A 62 6.59 5.74 5.54
C TRP A 62 7.67 5.80 6.62
N ASN A 63 8.10 4.67 7.13
CA ASN A 63 9.14 4.59 8.17
C ASN A 63 10.46 5.19 7.68
N TRP A 64 10.83 4.89 6.43
CA TRP A 64 11.99 5.51 5.82
C TRP A 64 11.85 7.04 5.71
N TYR A 65 10.70 7.53 5.25
CA TYR A 65 10.43 8.95 5.09
C TYR A 65 10.44 9.69 6.43
N GLU A 66 9.81 9.16 7.46
CA GLU A 66 9.81 9.75 8.80
C GLU A 66 11.23 9.86 9.36
N LYS A 67 12.04 8.82 9.20
CA LYS A 67 13.44 8.82 9.61
C LYS A 67 14.24 9.86 8.83
N ALA A 68 14.10 9.88 7.52
CA ALA A 68 14.79 10.86 6.65
C ALA A 68 14.40 12.31 6.99
N ASN A 69 13.10 12.53 7.30
CA ASN A 69 12.60 13.84 7.70
C ASN A 69 13.13 14.29 9.08
N ALA A 70 13.25 13.36 10.02
CA ALA A 70 13.78 13.63 11.37
C ALA A 70 15.30 13.92 11.35
N GLU A 71 16.04 13.21 10.52
CA GLU A 71 17.52 13.29 10.43
C GLU A 71 18.02 14.30 9.38
N LYS A 72 17.12 14.98 8.68
CA LYS A 72 17.51 15.90 7.61
C LYS A 72 18.39 17.05 8.09
N GLU A 73 19.43 17.38 7.34
CA GLU A 73 20.23 18.59 7.56
C GLU A 73 19.50 19.85 7.10
N SER A 74 18.71 19.75 6.02
CA SER A 74 17.88 20.83 5.49
C SER A 74 16.74 20.27 4.65
N ASN A 75 15.65 21.07 4.50
CA ASN A 75 14.54 20.71 3.61
C ASN A 75 15.00 20.51 2.17
N ARG A 76 15.91 21.34 1.68
CA ARG A 76 16.46 21.27 0.33
C ARG A 76 17.18 19.93 0.07
N LYS A 77 17.99 19.47 1.03
CA LYS A 77 18.68 18.17 0.92
C LYS A 77 17.69 17.00 0.94
N LEU A 78 16.68 17.07 1.79
CA LEU A 78 15.62 16.05 1.83
C LEU A 78 14.86 16.01 0.50
N GLU A 79 14.43 17.14 -0.03
CA GLU A 79 13.72 17.21 -1.31
C GLU A 79 14.56 16.66 -2.46
N ALA A 80 15.86 16.95 -2.51
CA ALA A 80 16.78 16.40 -3.49
C ALA A 80 16.87 14.86 -3.39
N GLU A 81 16.91 14.33 -2.15
CA GLU A 81 16.91 12.88 -1.92
C GLU A 81 15.59 12.23 -2.37
N LEU A 82 14.45 12.84 -2.08
CA LEU A 82 13.14 12.36 -2.52
C LEU A 82 13.04 12.34 -4.05
N HIS A 83 13.47 13.38 -4.74
CA HIS A 83 13.49 13.42 -6.19
C HIS A 83 14.39 12.34 -6.81
N ARG A 84 15.55 12.07 -6.23
CA ARG A 84 16.44 10.97 -6.69
C ARG A 84 15.79 9.60 -6.56
N ARG A 85 14.83 9.45 -5.64
CA ARG A 85 14.07 8.22 -5.42
C ARG A 85 12.73 8.19 -6.15
N TYR A 86 12.48 9.17 -7.00
CA TYR A 86 11.19 9.30 -7.70
C TYR A 86 9.99 9.31 -6.75
N LEU A 87 10.12 10.10 -5.68
CA LEU A 87 9.09 10.33 -4.68
C LEU A 87 8.58 11.77 -4.75
N SER A 88 7.26 11.94 -4.73
CA SER A 88 6.61 13.25 -4.75
C SER A 88 6.63 13.88 -3.37
N VAL A 89 7.34 15.00 -3.23
CA VAL A 89 7.38 15.80 -1.99
C VAL A 89 5.97 16.21 -1.55
N ARG A 90 5.15 16.68 -2.50
CA ARG A 90 3.78 17.13 -2.23
C ARG A 90 2.92 16.00 -1.70
N ARG A 91 2.94 14.83 -2.35
CA ARG A 91 2.11 13.68 -1.96
C ARG A 91 2.57 13.07 -0.63
N LEU A 92 3.86 13.08 -0.32
CA LEU A 92 4.38 12.67 0.98
C LEU A 92 3.92 13.61 2.11
N ARG A 93 3.88 14.91 1.87
CA ARG A 93 3.31 15.88 2.82
C ARG A 93 1.80 15.67 3.01
N GLU A 94 1.07 15.45 1.94
CA GLU A 94 -0.35 15.12 1.98
C GLU A 94 -0.61 13.83 2.79
N TRP A 95 0.18 12.79 2.55
CA TRP A 95 0.12 11.55 3.32
C TRP A 95 0.31 11.78 4.83
N ARG A 96 1.32 12.57 5.19
CA ARG A 96 1.56 12.95 6.58
C ARG A 96 0.38 13.68 7.20
N ASP A 97 -0.23 14.61 6.47
CA ASP A 97 -1.34 15.41 6.97
C ASP A 97 -2.60 14.54 7.15
N VAL A 98 -2.92 13.66 6.19
CA VAL A 98 -4.03 12.71 6.32
C VAL A 98 -3.79 11.74 7.49
N ARG A 99 -2.58 11.20 7.61
CA ARG A 99 -2.25 10.31 8.73
C ARG A 99 -2.42 11.01 10.07
N ARG A 100 -1.99 12.26 10.20
CA ARG A 100 -2.16 13.06 11.42
C ARG A 100 -3.63 13.21 11.77
N GLN A 101 -4.49 13.51 10.81
CA GLN A 101 -5.93 13.60 11.01
C GLN A 101 -6.53 12.27 11.49
N LEU A 102 -6.12 11.15 10.91
CA LEU A 102 -6.58 9.82 11.34
C LEU A 102 -6.09 9.47 12.75
N VAL A 103 -4.85 9.83 13.09
CA VAL A 103 -4.31 9.66 14.46
C VAL A 103 -5.15 10.44 15.46
N GLN A 104 -5.42 11.71 15.18
CA GLN A 104 -6.25 12.53 16.06
C GLN A 104 -7.65 11.93 16.25
N LEU A 105 -8.29 11.51 15.16
CA LEU A 105 -9.62 10.90 15.21
C LEU A 105 -9.64 9.62 16.06
N THR A 106 -8.67 8.74 15.88
CA THR A 106 -8.59 7.48 16.64
C THR A 106 -8.21 7.70 18.09
N ASP A 107 -7.39 8.71 18.40
CA ASP A 107 -7.08 9.12 19.78
C ASP A 107 -8.33 9.65 20.49
N GLU A 108 -9.15 10.47 19.83
CA GLU A 108 -10.44 10.94 20.35
C GLU A 108 -11.44 9.81 20.62
N LEU A 109 -11.38 8.74 19.80
CA LEU A 109 -12.18 7.52 20.00
C LEU A 109 -11.63 6.61 21.11
N GLY A 110 -10.48 6.93 21.68
CA GLY A 110 -9.82 6.12 22.73
C GLY A 110 -9.17 4.83 22.21
N TRP A 111 -8.94 4.72 20.91
CA TRP A 111 -8.30 3.53 20.34
C TRP A 111 -6.79 3.55 20.58
N ARG A 112 -6.27 2.43 21.07
CA ARG A 112 -4.84 2.32 21.40
C ARG A 112 -4.04 1.90 20.19
N ARG A 113 -2.96 2.65 19.93
CA ARG A 113 -1.93 2.26 18.97
C ARG A 113 -0.99 1.24 19.59
N ASN A 114 -0.58 0.26 18.80
CA ASN A 114 0.45 -0.70 19.20
C ASN A 114 1.82 0.00 19.33
N THR A 115 2.61 -0.46 20.29
CA THR A 115 3.97 0.07 20.57
C THR A 115 5.07 -0.77 19.93
N SER A 116 4.78 -2.00 19.55
CA SER A 116 5.66 -2.89 18.81
C SER A 116 5.10 -3.13 17.40
N PRO A 117 5.97 -3.40 16.39
CA PRO A 117 5.52 -3.71 15.05
C PRO A 117 4.52 -4.87 15.02
N ALA A 118 3.42 -4.69 14.30
CA ALA A 118 2.44 -5.75 14.09
C ALA A 118 2.97 -6.82 13.14
N THR A 119 2.47 -8.03 13.28
CA THR A 119 2.78 -9.13 12.38
C THR A 119 2.08 -8.94 11.03
N PHE A 120 2.56 -9.62 9.99
CA PHE A 120 1.90 -9.67 8.69
C PHE A 120 0.42 -10.02 8.83
N GLU A 121 0.10 -11.02 9.62
CA GLU A 121 -1.25 -11.51 9.83
C GLU A 121 -2.15 -10.48 10.51
N GLN A 122 -1.68 -9.82 11.55
CA GLN A 122 -2.43 -8.77 12.25
C GLN A 122 -2.80 -7.62 11.30
N VAL A 123 -1.87 -7.20 10.47
CA VAL A 123 -2.11 -6.13 9.49
C VAL A 123 -3.14 -6.56 8.43
N HIS A 124 -2.93 -7.71 7.81
CA HIS A 124 -3.77 -8.15 6.69
C HIS A 124 -5.15 -8.62 7.11
N ARG A 125 -5.31 -9.19 8.30
CA ARG A 125 -6.65 -9.47 8.86
C ARG A 125 -7.46 -8.20 9.07
N ALA A 126 -6.82 -7.13 9.55
CA ALA A 126 -7.49 -5.84 9.69
C ALA A 126 -7.88 -5.24 8.34
N LEU A 127 -6.98 -5.26 7.35
CA LEU A 127 -7.26 -4.80 5.98
C LEU A 127 -8.41 -5.58 5.33
N LEU A 128 -8.44 -6.88 5.54
CA LEU A 128 -9.45 -7.78 4.98
C LEU A 128 -10.87 -7.35 5.36
N THR A 129 -11.09 -6.85 6.56
CA THR A 129 -12.42 -6.41 7.02
C THR A 129 -13.06 -5.33 6.15
N GLY A 130 -12.24 -4.50 5.49
CA GLY A 130 -12.70 -3.45 4.59
C GLY A 130 -12.57 -3.78 3.10
N LEU A 131 -11.97 -4.91 2.75
CA LEU A 131 -11.60 -5.26 1.38
C LEU A 131 -12.12 -6.63 0.91
N LEU A 132 -13.12 -7.19 1.58
CA LEU A 132 -13.68 -8.51 1.27
C LEU A 132 -14.13 -8.67 -0.20
N GLY A 133 -14.60 -7.59 -0.81
CA GLY A 133 -15.00 -7.59 -2.22
C GLY A 133 -13.84 -7.60 -3.21
N ASN A 134 -12.60 -7.46 -2.74
CA ASN A 134 -11.39 -7.35 -3.56
C ASN A 134 -10.45 -8.56 -3.40
N ILE A 135 -11.01 -9.70 -3.02
CA ILE A 135 -10.30 -10.97 -2.97
C ILE A 135 -10.38 -11.63 -4.34
N GLY A 136 -9.29 -12.22 -4.79
CA GLY A 136 -9.26 -13.00 -6.02
C GLY A 136 -8.49 -14.31 -5.87
N SER A 137 -8.92 -15.32 -6.62
CA SER A 137 -8.19 -16.57 -6.75
C SER A 137 -7.67 -16.75 -8.16
N LYS A 138 -6.44 -17.22 -8.28
CA LYS A 138 -5.81 -17.47 -9.59
C LYS A 138 -6.58 -18.52 -10.37
N ALA A 139 -6.91 -18.21 -11.62
CA ALA A 139 -7.60 -19.15 -12.51
C ALA A 139 -6.73 -20.40 -12.73
N VAL A 140 -7.34 -21.58 -12.63
CA VAL A 140 -6.66 -22.86 -12.86
C VAL A 140 -6.52 -23.13 -14.35
N GLU A 141 -7.56 -22.82 -15.11
CA GLU A 141 -7.60 -22.94 -16.57
C GLU A 141 -7.77 -21.57 -17.19
N SER A 142 -7.00 -21.26 -18.21
CA SER A 142 -7.05 -19.95 -18.87
C SER A 142 -6.44 -20.02 -20.26
N ASP A 143 -7.12 -19.40 -21.24
CA ASP A 143 -6.61 -19.18 -22.59
C ASP A 143 -5.63 -18.01 -22.66
N PHE A 144 -5.44 -17.30 -21.56
CA PHE A 144 -4.51 -16.17 -21.49
C PHE A 144 -3.09 -16.64 -21.16
N ARG A 145 -2.10 -16.06 -21.80
CA ARG A 145 -0.67 -16.31 -21.52
C ARG A 145 -0.33 -16.10 -20.04
N VAL A 146 -0.93 -15.10 -19.42
CA VAL A 146 -0.86 -14.87 -17.98
C VAL A 146 -2.27 -15.09 -17.43
N PRO A 147 -2.49 -16.12 -16.60
CA PRO A 147 -3.81 -16.40 -16.05
C PRO A 147 -4.32 -15.22 -15.21
N PRO A 148 -5.61 -14.87 -15.36
CA PRO A 148 -6.22 -13.86 -14.51
C PRO A 148 -6.49 -14.39 -13.10
N TYR A 149 -6.81 -13.46 -12.20
CA TYR A 149 -7.47 -13.75 -10.94
C TYR A 149 -8.99 -13.61 -11.11
N LEU A 150 -9.71 -14.48 -10.45
CA LEU A 150 -11.18 -14.48 -10.41
C LEU A 150 -11.63 -13.85 -9.10
N GLY A 151 -12.28 -12.71 -9.20
CA GLY A 151 -12.84 -11.96 -8.08
C GLY A 151 -14.33 -12.23 -7.87
N ALA A 152 -14.95 -11.39 -7.05
CA ALA A 152 -16.38 -11.43 -6.80
C ALA A 152 -17.17 -11.26 -8.11
N ARG A 153 -18.32 -11.92 -8.20
CA ARG A 153 -19.22 -11.87 -9.37
C ARG A 153 -18.57 -12.32 -10.69
N GLY A 154 -17.52 -13.15 -10.63
CA GLY A 154 -16.84 -13.64 -11.83
C GLY A 154 -15.98 -12.62 -12.57
N ILE A 155 -15.67 -11.49 -11.95
CA ILE A 155 -14.79 -10.48 -12.54
C ILE A 155 -13.39 -11.05 -12.69
N LYS A 156 -12.84 -11.00 -13.90
CA LYS A 156 -11.45 -11.36 -14.20
C LYS A 156 -10.57 -10.13 -14.11
N PHE A 157 -9.46 -10.23 -13.39
CA PHE A 157 -8.49 -9.13 -13.29
C PHE A 157 -7.06 -9.67 -13.20
N TRP A 158 -6.11 -8.78 -13.49
CA TRP A 158 -4.68 -9.06 -13.42
C TRP A 158 -4.05 -8.16 -12.36
N ILE A 159 -2.91 -8.55 -11.82
CA ILE A 159 -2.15 -7.69 -10.92
C ILE A 159 -1.50 -6.58 -11.73
N TRP A 160 -1.59 -5.35 -11.24
CA TRP A 160 -0.94 -4.20 -11.85
C TRP A 160 0.57 -4.44 -11.99
N PRO A 161 1.18 -4.16 -13.16
CA PRO A 161 2.59 -4.47 -13.43
C PRO A 161 3.60 -3.81 -12.48
N GLY A 162 3.24 -2.68 -11.88
CA GLY A 162 4.05 -1.97 -10.88
C GLY A 162 4.02 -2.56 -9.47
N SER A 163 3.18 -3.57 -9.22
CA SER A 163 3.14 -4.28 -7.94
C SER A 163 4.39 -5.12 -7.74
N ALA A 164 4.92 -5.16 -6.51
CA ALA A 164 5.97 -6.09 -6.12
C ALA A 164 5.53 -7.56 -6.26
N ARG A 165 4.21 -7.82 -6.26
CA ARG A 165 3.61 -9.14 -6.40
C ARG A 165 3.32 -9.57 -7.84
N ALA A 166 3.48 -8.70 -8.83
CA ALA A 166 3.08 -8.96 -10.21
C ALA A 166 3.61 -10.27 -10.81
N LYS A 167 4.81 -10.70 -10.41
CA LYS A 167 5.46 -11.92 -10.93
C LYS A 167 5.41 -13.13 -10.00
N LYS A 168 5.11 -12.93 -8.72
CA LYS A 168 5.27 -13.97 -7.68
C LYS A 168 4.04 -14.13 -6.76
N ALA A 169 2.91 -13.58 -7.14
CA ALA A 169 1.71 -13.67 -6.32
C ALA A 169 1.20 -15.11 -6.20
N GLY A 170 0.69 -15.43 -5.03
CA GLY A 170 0.15 -16.73 -4.71
C GLY A 170 -1.21 -17.04 -5.36
N ARG A 171 -1.85 -18.09 -4.88
CA ARG A 171 -3.15 -18.53 -5.38
C ARG A 171 -4.27 -17.56 -5.01
N TRP A 172 -4.23 -17.01 -3.82
CA TRP A 172 -5.20 -16.03 -3.32
C TRP A 172 -4.53 -14.69 -3.12
N ILE A 173 -5.23 -13.64 -3.51
CA ILE A 173 -4.75 -12.28 -3.31
C ILE A 173 -5.85 -11.38 -2.77
N LEU A 174 -5.42 -10.38 -2.02
CA LEU A 174 -6.21 -9.25 -1.56
C LEU A 174 -5.70 -7.97 -2.25
N ALA A 175 -6.61 -7.17 -2.80
CA ALA A 175 -6.26 -5.90 -3.43
C ALA A 175 -6.93 -4.71 -2.73
N ALA A 176 -6.27 -3.57 -2.70
CA ALA A 176 -6.87 -2.33 -2.22
C ALA A 176 -7.98 -1.84 -3.15
N GLU A 177 -7.77 -1.97 -4.45
CA GLU A 177 -8.72 -1.58 -5.49
C GLU A 177 -8.57 -2.43 -6.75
N ILE A 178 -9.65 -2.52 -7.50
CA ILE A 178 -9.68 -3.10 -8.83
C ILE A 178 -10.13 -1.99 -9.78
N VAL A 179 -9.27 -1.62 -10.72
CA VAL A 179 -9.49 -0.49 -11.65
C VAL A 179 -9.62 -0.99 -13.08
N GLU A 180 -10.51 -0.37 -13.84
CA GLU A 180 -10.68 -0.62 -15.26
C GLU A 180 -9.81 0.36 -16.06
N THR A 181 -8.96 -0.21 -16.94
CA THR A 181 -8.19 0.52 -17.94
C THR A 181 -8.40 -0.16 -19.29
N SER A 182 -7.37 -0.62 -19.97
CA SER A 182 -7.50 -1.55 -21.11
C SER A 182 -7.99 -2.94 -20.66
N ARG A 183 -7.77 -3.28 -19.40
CA ARG A 183 -8.23 -4.46 -18.66
C ARG A 183 -8.56 -4.07 -17.24
N MET A 184 -9.12 -5.01 -16.48
CA MET A 184 -9.26 -4.85 -15.03
C MET A 184 -7.93 -5.17 -14.34
N PHE A 185 -7.42 -4.26 -13.52
CA PHE A 185 -6.20 -4.43 -12.77
C PHE A 185 -6.41 -4.27 -11.27
N ALA A 186 -5.84 -5.20 -10.49
CA ALA A 186 -5.73 -5.07 -9.05
C ALA A 186 -4.50 -4.24 -8.69
N ARG A 187 -4.71 -3.21 -7.88
CA ARG A 187 -3.66 -2.33 -7.35
C ARG A 187 -3.49 -2.54 -5.87
N CYS A 188 -2.25 -2.42 -5.41
CA CYS A 188 -1.86 -2.63 -4.02
C CYS A 188 -2.32 -4.01 -3.52
N VAL A 189 -1.48 -5.01 -3.73
CA VAL A 189 -1.82 -6.43 -3.61
C VAL A 189 -0.98 -7.10 -2.53
N ALA A 190 -1.59 -8.00 -1.79
CA ALA A 190 -0.94 -8.96 -0.89
C ALA A 190 -1.47 -10.37 -1.13
N ASP A 191 -0.67 -11.38 -0.77
CA ASP A 191 -1.06 -12.78 -0.78
C ASP A 191 -1.87 -13.14 0.47
#